data_0c708b99f84790cda256731c7b43fefe
#
_entry.id   0c708b99f84790cda256731c7b43fefe
#
_cell.length_a   1.000
_cell.length_b   1.000
_cell.length_c   1.000
_cell.angle_alpha   90.00
_cell.angle_beta   90.00
_cell.angle_gamma   90.00
#
_symmetry.space_group_name_H-M   'P 1'
#
loop_
_entity.id
_entity.type
_entity.pdbx_description
1 polymer ?
#
loop_
_entity_poly.entity_id
_entity_poly.type
_entity_poly.pdbx_seq_one_letter_code
_entity_poly.pdbx_strand_id
1 'polypeptide(L)'
;MTRRYYVYILASRSRKLNTGVTNHLIRRVYEHKHGLLRGFTRKYRIHRLVYFEVFPYVRNAIAREKEIKAWRREKKIALINARNPAWDDLAADWYGETSKGRADPSLRSG
;
A
#
# COMPACT_ATOMS: atom_id res chain seq x y z
N MET A 1 11.74 19.98 10.37
CA MET A 1 11.09 18.71 10.24
C MET A 1 10.56 18.49 8.84
N THR A 2 10.89 17.39 8.22
CA THR A 2 10.52 17.15 6.83
C THR A 2 9.21 16.38 6.76
N ARG A 3 8.26 16.95 6.04
CA ARG A 3 7.01 16.25 5.77
C ARG A 3 7.14 15.42 4.50
N ARG A 4 6.46 14.29 4.48
CA ARG A 4 6.42 13.42 3.32
C ARG A 4 5.00 13.04 3.01
N TYR A 5 4.75 12.88 1.73
CA TYR A 5 3.44 12.48 1.23
C TYR A 5 3.65 11.28 0.32
N TYR A 6 2.70 10.38 0.33
CA TYR A 6 2.84 9.11 -0.37
C TYR A 6 1.66 8.89 -1.28
N VAL A 7 1.95 8.47 -2.50
CA VAL A 7 0.94 7.90 -3.38
C VAL A 7 1.14 6.40 -3.33
N TYR A 8 0.07 5.67 -3.08
CA TYR A 8 0.19 4.22 -2.90
C TYR A 8 -0.85 3.49 -3.72
N ILE A 9 -0.55 2.24 -4.06
CA ILE A 9 -1.50 1.35 -4.70
C ILE A 9 -1.61 0.11 -3.85
N LEU A 10 -2.84 -0.22 -3.47
CA LEU A 10 -3.16 -1.44 -2.76
C LEU A 10 -3.82 -2.40 -3.72
N ALA A 11 -3.68 -3.71 -3.45
CA ALA A 11 -4.28 -4.74 -4.27
C ALA A 11 -4.93 -5.81 -3.40
N SER A 12 -5.99 -6.43 -3.93
CA SER A 12 -6.54 -7.64 -3.36
C SER A 12 -5.79 -8.84 -3.92
N ARG A 13 -6.10 -10.03 -3.43
CA ARG A 13 -5.51 -11.26 -3.97
C ARG A 13 -5.87 -11.44 -5.44
N SER A 14 -7.07 -11.02 -5.83
CA SER A 14 -7.51 -11.10 -7.23
C SER A 14 -7.07 -9.91 -8.05
N ARG A 15 -6.22 -9.05 -7.47
CA ARG A 15 -5.62 -7.90 -8.12
C ARG A 15 -6.60 -6.77 -8.45
N LYS A 16 -7.62 -6.60 -7.64
CA LYS A 16 -8.38 -5.35 -7.65
C LYS A 16 -7.51 -4.27 -7.02
N LEU A 17 -7.51 -3.09 -7.62
CA LEU A 17 -6.58 -2.02 -7.25
C LEU A 17 -7.29 -0.85 -6.60
N ASN A 18 -6.57 -0.19 -5.69
CA ASN A 18 -7.01 1.07 -5.10
C ASN A 18 -5.81 1.99 -4.97
N THR A 19 -5.91 3.18 -5.56
CA THR A 19 -4.86 4.20 -5.49
C THR A 19 -5.27 5.27 -4.50
N GLY A 20 -4.34 5.70 -3.65
CA GLY A 20 -4.62 6.73 -2.67
C GLY A 20 -3.41 7.60 -2.40
N VAL A 21 -3.64 8.65 -1.61
CA VAL A 21 -2.58 9.55 -1.16
C VAL A 21 -2.73 9.76 0.33
N THR A 22 -1.59 9.83 1.02
CA THR A 22 -1.60 10.01 2.47
C THR A 22 -0.30 10.67 2.92
N ASN A 23 -0.34 11.32 4.06
CA ASN A 23 0.87 11.82 4.71
C ASN A 23 1.40 10.84 5.75
N HIS A 24 0.75 9.69 5.91
CA HIS A 24 1.16 8.71 6.92
C HIS A 24 0.91 7.30 6.38
N LEU A 25 1.84 6.82 5.59
CA LEU A 25 1.66 5.56 4.85
C LEU A 25 1.48 4.35 5.78
N ILE A 26 2.32 4.24 6.79
CA ILE A 26 2.28 3.10 7.70
C ILE A 26 0.91 3.00 8.38
N ARG A 27 0.41 4.12 8.86
CA ARG A 27 -0.90 4.14 9.51
C ARG A 27 -2.03 3.84 8.53
N ARG A 28 -1.98 4.42 7.33
CA ARG A 28 -3.04 4.23 6.35
C ARG A 28 -3.12 2.78 5.90
N VAL A 29 -1.98 2.13 5.68
CA VAL A 29 -1.96 0.73 5.30
C VAL A 29 -2.47 -0.14 6.44
N TYR A 30 -2.11 0.19 7.68
CA TYR A 30 -2.62 -0.51 8.85
C TYR A 30 -4.15 -0.46 8.88
N GLU A 31 -4.72 0.72 8.64
CA GLU A 31 -6.17 0.89 8.63
C GLU A 31 -6.84 0.03 7.57
N HIS A 32 -6.24 -0.05 6.38
CA HIS A 32 -6.77 -0.92 5.33
C HIS A 32 -6.67 -2.40 5.70
N LYS A 33 -5.53 -2.82 6.25
CA LYS A 33 -5.32 -4.22 6.61
C LYS A 33 -6.27 -4.71 7.68
N HIS A 34 -6.67 -3.81 8.57
CA HIS A 34 -7.55 -4.18 9.68
C HIS A 34 -9.01 -3.86 9.42
N GLY A 35 -9.34 -3.47 8.18
CA GLY A 35 -10.72 -3.21 7.80
C GLY A 35 -11.34 -2.03 8.52
N LEU A 36 -10.52 -1.07 8.95
CA LEU A 36 -11.01 0.10 9.67
C LEU A 36 -11.62 1.16 8.76
N LEU A 37 -11.32 1.07 7.46
CA LEU A 37 -11.87 1.99 6.47
C LEU A 37 -13.00 1.31 5.73
N ARG A 38 -14.12 2.00 5.64
CA ARG A 38 -15.31 1.46 4.97
C ARG A 38 -15.20 1.56 3.46
N GLY A 39 -16.07 0.82 2.77
CA GLY A 39 -16.27 0.98 1.34
C GLY A 39 -15.53 -0.05 0.52
N PHE A 40 -15.10 0.39 -0.66
CA PHE A 40 -14.56 -0.51 -1.69
C PHE A 40 -13.41 -1.39 -1.19
N THR A 41 -12.43 -0.78 -0.52
CA THR A 41 -11.24 -1.54 -0.10
C THR A 41 -11.56 -2.59 0.94
N ARG A 42 -12.47 -2.29 1.86
CA ARG A 42 -12.89 -3.26 2.87
C ARG A 42 -13.69 -4.40 2.24
N LYS A 43 -14.61 -4.04 1.37
CA LYS A 43 -15.49 -5.02 0.72
C LYS A 43 -14.71 -6.06 -0.08
N TYR A 44 -13.69 -5.61 -0.82
CA TYR A 44 -12.92 -6.48 -1.70
C TYR A 44 -11.59 -6.92 -1.12
N ARG A 45 -11.35 -6.62 0.16
CA ARG A 45 -10.11 -6.99 0.86
C ARG A 45 -8.87 -6.51 0.13
N ILE A 46 -8.89 -5.23 -0.22
CA ILE A 46 -7.79 -4.58 -0.92
C ILE A 46 -6.86 -4.00 0.15
N HIS A 47 -5.87 -4.77 0.58
CA HIS A 47 -5.02 -4.35 1.69
C HIS A 47 -3.54 -4.73 1.53
N ARG A 48 -3.14 -5.28 0.38
CA ARG A 48 -1.73 -5.53 0.12
C ARG A 48 -1.12 -4.28 -0.50
N LEU A 49 -0.03 -3.80 0.07
CA LEU A 49 0.66 -2.64 -0.49
C LEU A 49 1.60 -3.13 -1.59
N VAL A 50 1.28 -2.83 -2.84
CA VAL A 50 2.07 -3.33 -3.97
C VAL A 50 2.93 -2.25 -4.63
N TYR A 51 2.71 -0.98 -4.29
CA TYR A 51 3.48 0.11 -4.89
C TYR A 51 3.30 1.38 -4.08
N PHE A 52 4.36 2.22 -3.98
CA PHE A 52 4.20 3.56 -3.45
C PHE A 52 5.31 4.47 -3.96
N GLU A 53 5.02 5.78 -3.95
CA GLU A 53 5.97 6.84 -4.29
C GLU A 53 5.96 7.87 -3.18
N VAL A 54 7.08 8.54 -2.97
CA VAL A 54 7.25 9.53 -1.91
C VAL A 54 7.42 10.91 -2.51
N PHE A 55 6.73 11.90 -1.94
CA PHE A 55 6.79 13.28 -2.42
C PHE A 55 7.02 14.23 -1.26
N PRO A 56 7.87 15.26 -1.43
CA PRO A 56 8.05 16.27 -0.39
C PRO A 56 6.90 17.27 -0.32
N TYR A 57 6.13 17.40 -1.40
CA TYR A 57 5.05 18.39 -1.46
C TYR A 57 3.71 17.72 -1.71
N VAL A 58 2.69 18.14 -0.92
CA VAL A 58 1.36 17.55 -1.02
C VAL A 58 0.74 17.76 -2.39
N ARG A 59 0.98 18.93 -2.99
CA ARG A 59 0.43 19.24 -4.31
C ARG A 59 0.88 18.22 -5.36
N ASN A 60 2.16 17.88 -5.32
CA ASN A 60 2.70 16.92 -6.29
C ASN A 60 2.15 15.52 -6.05
N ALA A 61 1.99 15.14 -4.80
CA ALA A 61 1.43 13.83 -4.46
C ALA A 61 -0.01 13.72 -4.93
N ILE A 62 -0.82 14.75 -4.69
CA ILE A 62 -2.22 14.76 -5.12
C ILE A 62 -2.32 14.69 -6.65
N ALA A 63 -1.47 15.44 -7.34
CA ALA A 63 -1.46 15.43 -8.80
C ALA A 63 -1.13 14.04 -9.34
N ARG A 64 -0.15 13.38 -8.73
CA ARG A 64 0.26 12.04 -9.14
C ARG A 64 -0.85 11.02 -8.88
N GLU A 65 -1.49 11.12 -7.73
CA GLU A 65 -2.58 10.21 -7.38
C GLU A 65 -3.72 10.33 -8.41
N LYS A 66 -4.08 11.55 -8.77
CA LYS A 66 -5.11 11.78 -9.79
C LYS A 66 -4.69 11.24 -11.15
N GLU A 67 -3.43 11.43 -11.50
CA GLU A 67 -2.88 10.92 -12.76
C GLU A 67 -3.01 9.42 -12.84
N ILE A 68 -2.55 8.72 -11.81
CA ILE A 68 -2.59 7.25 -11.78
C ILE A 68 -4.02 6.75 -11.78
N LYS A 69 -4.91 7.40 -11.02
CA LYS A 69 -6.31 6.98 -10.99
C LYS A 69 -6.97 7.06 -12.35
N ALA A 70 -6.54 8.00 -13.20
CA ALA A 70 -7.11 8.16 -14.52
C ALA A 70 -6.56 7.16 -15.55
N TRP A 71 -5.49 6.45 -15.22
CA TRP A 71 -4.90 5.50 -16.14
C TRP A 71 -5.78 4.27 -16.33
N ARG A 72 -5.62 3.63 -17.49
CA ARG A 72 -6.20 2.31 -17.71
C ARG A 72 -5.50 1.30 -16.81
N ARG A 73 -6.19 0.20 -16.57
CA ARG A 73 -5.69 -0.85 -15.69
C ARG A 73 -4.33 -1.38 -16.12
N GLU A 74 -4.13 -1.63 -17.43
CA GLU A 74 -2.86 -2.15 -17.93
C GLU A 74 -1.68 -1.26 -17.55
N LYS A 75 -1.88 0.06 -17.58
CA LYS A 75 -0.81 1.00 -17.27
C LYS A 75 -0.49 0.98 -15.79
N LYS A 76 -1.50 0.82 -14.94
CA LYS A 76 -1.29 0.68 -13.49
C LYS A 76 -0.51 -0.60 -13.20
N ILE A 77 -0.88 -1.68 -13.85
CA ILE A 77 -0.20 -2.97 -13.69
C ILE A 77 1.26 -2.86 -14.14
N ALA A 78 1.51 -2.19 -15.27
CA ALA A 78 2.88 -2.00 -15.75
C ALA A 78 3.72 -1.22 -14.75
N LEU A 79 3.13 -0.20 -14.11
CA LEU A 79 3.83 0.58 -13.10
C LEU A 79 4.21 -0.31 -11.91
N ILE A 80 3.29 -1.13 -11.45
CA ILE A 80 3.56 -2.04 -10.33
C ILE A 80 4.63 -3.06 -10.71
N ASN A 81 4.51 -3.67 -11.88
CA ASN A 81 5.44 -4.71 -12.33
C ASN A 81 6.86 -4.19 -12.50
N ALA A 82 7.02 -2.92 -12.82
CA ALA A 82 8.35 -2.33 -13.01
C ALA A 82 9.16 -2.36 -11.73
N ARG A 83 8.52 -2.32 -10.57
CA ARG A 83 9.20 -2.30 -9.29
C ARG A 83 8.94 -3.54 -8.44
N ASN A 84 7.79 -4.17 -8.62
CA ASN A 84 7.35 -5.25 -7.76
C ASN A 84 6.67 -6.33 -8.60
N PRO A 85 7.42 -7.01 -9.48
CA PRO A 85 6.82 -7.96 -10.42
C PRO A 85 6.13 -9.15 -9.74
N ALA A 86 6.53 -9.49 -8.53
CA ALA A 86 5.89 -10.58 -7.78
C ALA A 86 4.63 -10.13 -7.05
N TRP A 87 4.36 -8.84 -7.02
CA TRP A 87 3.22 -8.28 -6.30
C TRP A 87 3.24 -8.63 -4.81
N ASP A 88 4.44 -8.64 -4.24
CA ASP A 88 4.60 -8.86 -2.82
C ASP A 88 3.95 -7.72 -2.04
N ASP A 89 3.47 -8.05 -0.86
CA ASP A 89 2.99 -7.04 0.06
C ASP A 89 4.18 -6.33 0.69
N LEU A 90 4.45 -5.11 0.23
CA LEU A 90 5.61 -4.34 0.68
C LEU A 90 5.52 -3.98 2.16
N ALA A 91 4.34 -4.08 2.76
CA ALA A 91 4.11 -3.77 4.16
C ALA A 91 4.04 -5.02 5.03
N ALA A 92 4.40 -6.18 4.51
CA ALA A 92 4.22 -7.44 5.23
C ALA A 92 4.94 -7.44 6.58
N ASP A 93 6.09 -6.80 6.66
CA ASP A 93 6.91 -6.82 7.88
C ASP A 93 6.82 -5.53 8.69
N TRP A 94 5.89 -4.64 8.35
CA TRP A 94 5.82 -3.36 9.04
C TRP A 94 5.20 -3.43 10.42
N TYR A 95 4.40 -4.46 10.69
CA TYR A 95 3.64 -4.55 11.94
C TYR A 95 4.04 -5.81 12.67
N GLY A 96 4.38 -5.67 13.93
CA GLY A 96 4.96 -6.76 14.71
C GLY A 96 4.12 -8.02 14.79
N GLU A 97 2.81 -7.89 14.69
CA GLU A 97 1.94 -9.04 14.83
C GLU A 97 2.01 -10.01 13.65
N THR A 98 2.62 -9.63 12.56
CA THR A 98 2.67 -10.51 11.40
C THR A 98 3.67 -11.60 11.54
N SER A 99 4.52 -11.45 12.42
CA SER A 99 5.56 -12.43 12.47
C SER A 99 5.25 -13.55 13.33
N LYS A 100 4.68 -13.56 13.31
CA LYS A 100 4.52 -14.41 13.80
C LYS A 100 4.77 -15.39 13.43
N GLY A 101 5.10 -14.87 13.39
CA GLY A 101 5.58 -15.26 13.17
C GLY A 101 6.16 -15.49 13.12
N ARG A 102 6.36 -15.52 13.00
CA ARG A 102 7.20 -15.65 12.76
C ARG A 102 7.83 -15.77 13.49
N ALA A 103 7.84 -15.90 13.99
CA ALA A 103 8.53 -15.92 14.59
C ALA A 103 8.99 -15.95 15.23
N ASP A 104 9.00 -15.94 15.20
CA ASP A 104 9.70 -15.95 15.76
C ASP A 104 10.13 -16.03 16.20
N PRO A 105 10.23 -16.34 16.32
CA PRO A 105 10.89 -16.46 16.74
C PRO A 105 11.24 -16.38 17.19
N SER A 106 11.22 -16.44 17.14
CA SER A 106 11.85 -16.35 17.56
C SER A 106 11.87 -16.05 18.04
N LEU A 107 11.52 -16.15 17.97
CA LEU A 107 11.77 -15.91 18.32
C LEU A 107 11.76 -15.68 18.80
N ARG A 108 11.82 -15.84 18.95
CA ARG A 108 12.01 -15.77 19.34
C ARG A 108 11.99 -15.82 19.78
N SER A 109 11.73 -15.93 19.66
CA SER A 109 11.84 -15.97 19.92
C SER A 109 11.75 -16.02 20.15
N GLY A 110 11.61 -16.26 20.20
CA GLY A 110 11.64 -16.29 20.07
C GLY A 110 11.45 -16.42 20.32
#